data_2cf1451c26614c1b5db6e40548e4842f
#
_entry.id   2cf1451c26614c1b5db6e40548e4842f
#
_cell.length_a   1.000
_cell.length_b   1.000
_cell.length_c   1.000
_cell.angle_alpha   90.00
_cell.angle_beta   90.00
_cell.angle_gamma   90.00
#
_symmetry.space_group_name_H-M   'P 1'
#
loop_
_entity.id
_entity.type
_entity.pdbx_description
1 polymer ?
#
loop_
_entity_poly.entity_id
_entity_poly.type
_entity_poly.pdbx_seq_one_letter_code
_entity_poly.pdbx_strand_id
1 'polypeptide(L)'
;MRRFLLSLFALATVAVPVARAQAPEALWYATNDERSVQSFLAHADRVSVIAPQSFSMDSIGIIWGQVDSRMVAAARAKHVKLIPLIVNPGFDQSIFHRVLVTPDSRARAVHNITALCRDNHFDGIQFDFENVRVTDRDAFTSFSREVADSLHRVGCSLSAAVVPRASDYPGPTAYHKWIYDNWRGAYDYKALADAMDFISLMTYSQHTRRTPPGPVAGYPWMEEVVKYVLALGVPPAKLSLGIPSYSEWWYPTYDAAEGPRMTGGGLNFDAAQGILARNGAKATWDDKQKEGMAFWQDDGINEFLFLVDARSFAARVALAKQYGLRGYSVWVIGQEDPAVWR
;
A
#
# COMPACT_ATOMS: atom_id res chain seq x y z
N MET A 1 38.07 -62.35 37.86
CA MET A 1 36.72 -61.83 37.69
C MET A 1 36.79 -60.33 37.30
N ARG A 2 36.71 -60.00 36.00
CA ARG A 2 36.69 -58.59 35.50
C ARG A 2 35.27 -58.16 35.31
N ARG A 3 34.84 -57.10 36.03
CA ARG A 3 33.49 -56.44 35.87
C ARG A 3 33.61 -55.43 34.75
N PHE A 4 32.79 -55.58 33.68
CA PHE A 4 32.58 -54.61 32.66
C PHE A 4 31.45 -53.64 33.12
N LEU A 5 31.79 -52.38 33.23
CA LEU A 5 30.79 -51.29 33.41
C LEU A 5 30.34 -50.84 32.04
N LEU A 6 29.06 -51.05 31.69
CA LEU A 6 28.40 -50.46 30.54
C LEU A 6 27.92 -49.06 30.95
N SER A 7 28.50 -48.02 30.33
CA SER A 7 28.02 -46.65 30.43
C SER A 7 26.95 -46.42 29.37
N LEU A 8 25.69 -46.23 29.79
CA LEU A 8 24.60 -45.74 28.92
C LEU A 8 24.78 -44.26 28.67
N PHE A 9 25.05 -43.88 27.43
CA PHE A 9 24.92 -42.48 26.95
C PHE A 9 23.46 -42.20 26.59
N ALA A 10 22.76 -41.40 27.39
CA ALA A 10 21.44 -40.87 27.02
C ALA A 10 21.61 -39.72 26.03
N LEU A 11 21.23 -39.90 24.77
CA LEU A 11 21.09 -38.81 23.80
C LEU A 11 19.86 -37.97 24.17
N ALA A 12 20.09 -36.78 24.70
CA ALA A 12 19.03 -35.78 24.85
C ALA A 12 18.76 -35.13 23.50
N THR A 13 17.65 -35.45 22.89
CA THR A 13 17.13 -34.75 21.69
C THR A 13 16.62 -33.39 22.11
N VAL A 14 17.36 -32.32 21.77
CA VAL A 14 16.89 -30.95 21.92
C VAL A 14 15.91 -30.70 20.80
N ALA A 15 14.62 -30.70 21.14
CA ALA A 15 13.57 -30.25 20.23
C ALA A 15 13.71 -28.73 20.03
N VAL A 16 14.23 -28.31 18.87
CA VAL A 16 14.21 -26.90 18.46
C VAL A 16 12.76 -26.56 18.14
N PRO A 17 12.14 -25.56 18.83
CA PRO A 17 10.80 -25.16 18.49
C PRO A 17 10.78 -24.60 17.06
N VAL A 18 10.07 -25.27 16.16
CA VAL A 18 9.76 -24.73 14.84
C VAL A 18 8.87 -23.52 15.06
N ALA A 19 9.43 -22.33 14.94
CA ALA A 19 8.65 -21.09 14.97
C ALA A 19 7.57 -21.19 13.88
N ARG A 20 6.32 -21.29 14.31
CA ARG A 20 5.16 -21.30 13.39
C ARG A 20 5.18 -19.96 12.69
N ALA A 21 5.39 -19.96 11.37
CA ALA A 21 5.36 -18.74 10.57
C ALA A 21 4.03 -18.02 10.85
N GLN A 22 4.11 -16.82 11.40
CA GLN A 22 2.94 -16.00 11.69
C GLN A 22 2.24 -15.69 10.37
N ALA A 23 0.89 -15.78 10.35
CA ALA A 23 0.14 -15.41 9.16
C ALA A 23 0.45 -13.96 8.78
N PRO A 24 0.60 -13.65 7.48
CA PRO A 24 0.86 -12.29 7.05
C PRO A 24 -0.21 -11.33 7.54
N GLU A 25 0.17 -10.16 8.04
CA GLU A 25 -0.78 -9.13 8.46
C GLU A 25 -1.55 -8.61 7.26
N ALA A 26 -2.89 -8.66 7.32
CA ALA A 26 -3.79 -8.18 6.30
C ALA A 26 -4.22 -6.74 6.62
N LEU A 27 -3.52 -5.76 6.05
CA LEU A 27 -3.93 -4.36 6.10
C LEU A 27 -4.81 -4.04 4.89
N TRP A 28 -5.95 -3.39 5.14
CA TRP A 28 -6.82 -2.90 4.10
C TRP A 28 -6.99 -1.39 4.23
N TYR A 29 -6.75 -0.68 3.13
CA TYR A 29 -7.12 0.71 3.02
C TYR A 29 -8.63 0.83 2.82
N ALA A 30 -9.21 1.92 3.32
CA ALA A 30 -10.61 2.23 3.15
C ALA A 30 -10.78 3.71 2.78
N THR A 31 -11.87 4.02 2.12
CA THR A 31 -12.35 5.38 1.88
C THR A 31 -13.66 5.58 2.65
N ASN A 32 -14.12 6.84 2.75
CA ASN A 32 -15.39 7.14 3.43
C ASN A 32 -16.63 6.93 2.52
N ASP A 33 -16.46 6.32 1.34
CA ASP A 33 -17.60 5.97 0.49
C ASP A 33 -18.34 4.72 1.02
N GLU A 34 -19.62 4.64 0.71
CA GLU A 34 -20.52 3.61 1.26
C GLU A 34 -20.07 2.19 0.88
N ARG A 35 -19.54 1.97 -0.31
CA ARG A 35 -19.06 0.65 -0.75
C ARG A 35 -17.90 0.17 0.12
N SER A 36 -16.95 1.04 0.38
CA SER A 36 -15.79 0.75 1.23
C SER A 36 -16.21 0.46 2.68
N VAL A 37 -17.10 1.28 3.22
CA VAL A 37 -17.68 1.08 4.57
C VAL A 37 -18.38 -0.26 4.66
N GLN A 38 -19.31 -0.57 3.74
CA GLN A 38 -20.09 -1.81 3.78
C GLN A 38 -19.22 -3.05 3.60
N SER A 39 -18.22 -3.02 2.72
CA SER A 39 -17.30 -4.14 2.57
C SER A 39 -16.50 -4.39 3.85
N PHE A 40 -16.00 -3.34 4.50
CA PHE A 40 -15.33 -3.52 5.79
C PHE A 40 -16.26 -4.08 6.87
N LEU A 41 -17.49 -3.57 7.00
CA LEU A 41 -18.45 -4.08 7.98
C LEU A 41 -18.75 -5.57 7.77
N ALA A 42 -18.82 -6.01 6.52
CA ALA A 42 -19.10 -7.41 6.18
C ALA A 42 -17.89 -8.35 6.42
N HIS A 43 -16.65 -7.84 6.37
CA HIS A 43 -15.45 -8.67 6.37
C HIS A 43 -14.43 -8.31 7.47
N ALA A 44 -14.84 -7.54 8.48
CA ALA A 44 -13.93 -7.06 9.53
C ALA A 44 -13.23 -8.21 10.30
N ASP A 45 -13.80 -9.41 10.32
CA ASP A 45 -13.21 -10.61 10.92
C ASP A 45 -12.04 -11.21 10.11
N ARG A 46 -11.85 -10.76 8.85
CA ARG A 46 -10.76 -11.16 7.95
C ARG A 46 -9.65 -10.11 7.82
N VAL A 47 -9.83 -8.94 8.45
CA VAL A 47 -8.93 -7.79 8.38
C VAL A 47 -8.12 -7.70 9.66
N SER A 48 -6.80 -7.61 9.55
CA SER A 48 -5.92 -7.39 10.72
C SER A 48 -5.81 -5.91 11.09
N VAL A 49 -5.74 -5.06 10.06
CA VAL A 49 -5.59 -3.60 10.18
C VAL A 49 -6.49 -2.94 9.14
N ILE A 50 -7.30 -2.00 9.58
CA ILE A 50 -8.04 -1.08 8.70
C ILE A 50 -7.37 0.29 8.72
N ALA A 51 -7.09 0.84 7.54
CA ALA A 51 -6.39 2.10 7.35
C ALA A 51 -7.23 3.06 6.49
N PRO A 52 -8.21 3.78 7.09
CA PRO A 52 -9.07 4.71 6.36
C PRO A 52 -8.30 5.97 5.93
N GLN A 53 -8.40 6.34 4.65
CA GLN A 53 -7.91 7.61 4.13
C GLN A 53 -8.90 8.71 4.51
N SER A 54 -8.79 9.21 5.73
CA SER A 54 -9.82 10.06 6.35
C SER A 54 -9.34 11.43 6.79
N PHE A 55 -8.01 11.66 6.82
CA PHE A 55 -7.47 12.93 7.28
C PHE A 55 -6.58 13.60 6.25
N SER A 56 -6.62 14.93 6.24
CA SER A 56 -5.74 15.78 5.46
C SER A 56 -4.97 16.74 6.38
N MET A 57 -3.77 17.13 5.97
CA MET A 57 -2.94 18.09 6.69
C MET A 57 -2.60 19.28 5.79
N ASP A 58 -2.80 20.52 6.27
CA ASP A 58 -2.44 21.72 5.53
C ASP A 58 -0.95 22.13 5.74
N SER A 59 -0.58 23.20 5.04
CA SER A 59 0.81 23.71 5.03
C SER A 59 1.27 24.34 6.34
N ILE A 60 0.36 24.53 7.30
CA ILE A 60 0.70 25.03 8.64
C ILE A 60 0.55 23.96 9.72
N GLY A 61 0.31 22.69 9.32
CA GLY A 61 0.23 21.55 10.24
C GLY A 61 -1.12 21.38 10.94
N ILE A 62 -2.20 21.98 10.42
CA ILE A 62 -3.56 21.71 10.87
C ILE A 62 -4.07 20.43 10.19
N ILE A 63 -4.74 19.58 10.95
CA ILE A 63 -5.30 18.31 10.47
C ILE A 63 -6.81 18.38 10.58
N TRP A 64 -7.50 17.92 9.53
CA TRP A 64 -8.96 17.80 9.51
C TRP A 64 -9.39 16.52 8.83
N GLY A 65 -10.61 16.10 9.12
CA GLY A 65 -11.21 14.88 8.61
C GLY A 65 -11.82 14.06 9.75
N GLN A 66 -12.37 12.92 9.39
CA GLN A 66 -12.93 11.98 10.37
C GLN A 66 -13.01 10.58 9.78
N VAL A 67 -12.89 9.58 10.60
CA VAL A 67 -13.18 8.18 10.24
C VAL A 67 -14.69 7.96 10.40
N ASP A 68 -15.33 7.22 9.47
CA ASP A 68 -16.72 6.82 9.60
C ASP A 68 -16.94 6.08 10.94
N SER A 69 -17.89 6.53 11.71
CA SER A 69 -18.15 6.00 13.07
C SER A 69 -18.53 4.52 13.08
N ARG A 70 -19.12 4.01 12.00
CA ARG A 70 -19.43 2.59 11.82
C ARG A 70 -18.17 1.76 11.70
N MET A 71 -17.16 2.26 10.96
CA MET A 71 -15.84 1.61 10.87
C MET A 71 -15.15 1.59 12.22
N VAL A 72 -15.18 2.70 12.97
CA VAL A 72 -14.59 2.77 14.32
C VAL A 72 -15.26 1.74 15.24
N ALA A 73 -16.59 1.67 15.24
CA ALA A 73 -17.35 0.72 16.05
C ALA A 73 -17.03 -0.75 15.68
N ALA A 74 -17.00 -1.06 14.38
CA ALA A 74 -16.70 -2.40 13.89
C ALA A 74 -15.26 -2.81 14.20
N ALA A 75 -14.28 -1.93 14.00
CA ALA A 75 -12.88 -2.19 14.31
C ALA A 75 -12.69 -2.54 15.79
N ARG A 76 -13.28 -1.76 16.69
CA ARG A 76 -13.25 -2.03 18.14
C ARG A 76 -13.93 -3.35 18.49
N ALA A 77 -15.13 -3.62 17.95
CA ALA A 77 -15.90 -4.84 18.24
C ALA A 77 -15.20 -6.12 17.74
N LYS A 78 -14.42 -6.02 16.67
CA LYS A 78 -13.71 -7.14 16.04
C LYS A 78 -12.21 -7.19 16.37
N HIS A 79 -11.73 -6.29 17.23
CA HIS A 79 -10.31 -6.16 17.58
C HIS A 79 -9.39 -5.96 16.36
N VAL A 80 -9.89 -5.25 15.34
CA VAL A 80 -9.12 -4.82 14.17
C VAL A 80 -8.37 -3.55 14.53
N LYS A 81 -7.08 -3.50 14.26
CA LYS A 81 -6.28 -2.27 14.46
C LYS A 81 -6.77 -1.18 13.52
N LEU A 82 -6.95 0.03 14.05
CA LEU A 82 -7.39 1.21 13.30
C LEU A 82 -6.23 2.20 13.19
N ILE A 83 -5.69 2.32 11.95
CA ILE A 83 -4.52 3.17 11.64
C ILE A 83 -4.89 4.11 10.49
N PRO A 84 -5.62 5.22 10.74
CA PRO A 84 -6.06 6.12 9.67
C PRO A 84 -4.89 6.80 8.96
N LEU A 85 -5.10 7.14 7.67
CA LEU A 85 -4.15 7.85 6.84
C LEU A 85 -4.29 9.35 7.01
N ILE A 86 -3.12 10.04 6.93
CA ILE A 86 -3.02 11.48 6.76
C ILE A 86 -2.36 11.74 5.41
N VAL A 87 -3.01 12.55 4.56
CA VAL A 87 -2.53 12.93 3.22
C VAL A 87 -2.22 14.43 3.13
N ASN A 88 -1.39 14.83 2.17
CA ASN A 88 -1.35 16.21 1.69
C ASN A 88 -2.48 16.42 0.67
N PRO A 89 -3.42 17.38 0.88
CA PRO A 89 -4.59 17.57 0.04
C PRO A 89 -4.23 17.70 -1.44
N GLY A 90 -4.93 16.93 -2.29
CA GLY A 90 -4.67 16.89 -3.73
C GLY A 90 -3.26 16.45 -4.12
N PHE A 91 -2.51 15.88 -3.18
CA PHE A 91 -1.08 15.58 -3.31
C PHE A 91 -0.27 16.81 -3.75
N ASP A 92 -0.67 17.99 -3.24
CA ASP A 92 0.04 19.24 -3.50
C ASP A 92 1.40 19.23 -2.78
N GLN A 93 2.44 19.25 -3.59
CA GLN A 93 3.83 19.19 -3.16
C GLN A 93 4.21 20.34 -2.22
N SER A 94 3.67 21.56 -2.45
CA SER A 94 4.00 22.76 -1.70
C SER A 94 3.50 22.73 -0.27
N ILE A 95 2.40 22.01 -0.02
CA ILE A 95 1.77 21.86 1.29
C ILE A 95 2.72 21.11 2.24
N PHE A 96 3.13 19.91 1.84
CA PHE A 96 3.98 19.10 2.69
C PHE A 96 5.41 19.68 2.80
N HIS A 97 5.96 20.21 1.69
CA HIS A 97 7.24 20.92 1.73
C HIS A 97 7.26 22.00 2.82
N ARG A 98 6.21 22.84 2.87
CA ARG A 98 6.15 23.92 3.87
C ARG A 98 6.12 23.38 5.32
N VAL A 99 5.41 22.30 5.58
CA VAL A 99 5.43 21.64 6.90
C VAL A 99 6.85 21.18 7.25
N LEU A 100 7.58 20.62 6.28
CA LEU A 100 8.92 20.08 6.52
C LEU A 100 9.97 21.17 6.85
N VAL A 101 9.86 22.34 6.19
CA VAL A 101 10.90 23.40 6.26
C VAL A 101 10.57 24.57 7.19
N THR A 102 9.33 24.66 7.69
CA THR A 102 8.90 25.77 8.59
C THR A 102 8.79 25.22 10.03
N PRO A 103 9.66 25.66 10.97
CA PRO A 103 9.72 25.10 12.32
C PRO A 103 8.38 25.09 13.05
N ASP A 104 7.62 26.21 13.01
CA ASP A 104 6.33 26.30 13.70
C ASP A 104 5.26 25.37 13.09
N SER A 105 5.22 25.25 11.76
CA SER A 105 4.31 24.34 11.07
C SER A 105 4.65 22.89 11.39
N ARG A 106 5.93 22.54 11.40
CA ARG A 106 6.45 21.23 11.74
C ARG A 106 6.10 20.85 13.19
N ALA A 107 6.40 21.72 14.15
CA ALA A 107 6.08 21.48 15.56
C ALA A 107 4.57 21.31 15.79
N ARG A 108 3.74 22.12 15.13
CA ARG A 108 2.28 22.02 15.18
C ARG A 108 1.79 20.70 14.57
N ALA A 109 2.35 20.28 13.43
CA ALA A 109 2.02 19.01 12.80
C ALA A 109 2.32 17.82 13.73
N VAL A 110 3.52 17.78 14.35
CA VAL A 110 3.89 16.74 15.33
C VAL A 110 2.89 16.69 16.48
N HIS A 111 2.55 17.86 17.04
CA HIS A 111 1.59 17.98 18.15
C HIS A 111 0.20 17.46 17.72
N ASN A 112 -0.32 17.92 16.58
CA ASN A 112 -1.67 17.60 16.13
C ASN A 112 -1.81 16.13 15.72
N ILE A 113 -0.79 15.53 15.06
CA ILE A 113 -0.77 14.10 14.73
C ILE A 113 -0.81 13.26 16.02
N THR A 114 -0.01 13.65 17.02
CA THR A 114 0.04 12.93 18.29
C THR A 114 -1.29 13.04 19.05
N ALA A 115 -1.87 14.24 19.12
CA ALA A 115 -3.18 14.48 19.74
C ALA A 115 -4.29 13.70 19.01
N LEU A 116 -4.29 13.71 17.66
CA LEU A 116 -5.25 12.96 16.85
C LEU A 116 -5.27 11.47 17.21
N CYS A 117 -4.12 10.83 17.28
CA CYS A 117 -4.04 9.41 17.62
C CYS A 117 -4.50 9.13 19.05
N ARG A 118 -3.96 9.86 20.01
CA ARG A 118 -4.26 9.69 21.43
C ARG A 118 -5.73 9.93 21.76
N ASP A 119 -6.31 11.04 21.29
CA ASP A 119 -7.64 11.50 21.71
C ASP A 119 -8.76 10.66 21.06
N ASN A 120 -8.49 10.06 19.89
CA ASN A 120 -9.41 9.13 19.22
C ASN A 120 -9.14 7.65 19.54
N HIS A 121 -8.11 7.36 20.35
CA HIS A 121 -7.70 5.99 20.69
C HIS A 121 -7.45 5.13 19.46
N PHE A 122 -6.75 5.67 18.47
CA PHE A 122 -6.28 4.90 17.32
C PHE A 122 -5.07 4.05 17.70
N ASP A 123 -4.84 2.94 16.99
CA ASP A 123 -3.67 2.08 17.20
C ASP A 123 -2.40 2.66 16.58
N GLY A 124 -2.56 3.64 15.70
CA GLY A 124 -1.46 4.35 15.04
C GLY A 124 -1.96 5.31 13.97
N ILE A 125 -0.99 5.88 13.26
CA ILE A 125 -1.21 6.75 12.09
C ILE A 125 -0.41 6.19 10.93
N GLN A 126 -0.95 6.31 9.71
CA GLN A 126 -0.19 6.05 8.49
C GLN A 126 -0.04 7.33 7.68
N PHE A 127 1.17 7.64 7.26
CA PHE A 127 1.43 8.71 6.30
C PHE A 127 1.17 8.23 4.88
N ASP A 128 0.47 9.06 4.13
CA ASP A 128 0.25 8.89 2.69
C ASP A 128 0.54 10.22 2.01
N PHE A 129 1.78 10.73 2.23
CA PHE A 129 2.25 11.96 1.59
C PHE A 129 2.86 11.61 0.24
N GLU A 130 2.22 12.05 -0.83
CA GLU A 130 2.67 11.80 -2.19
C GLU A 130 3.10 13.08 -2.90
N ASN A 131 3.71 12.94 -4.09
CA ASN A 131 4.28 14.06 -4.85
C ASN A 131 5.27 14.87 -4.00
N VAL A 132 6.18 14.19 -3.30
CA VAL A 132 7.20 14.79 -2.45
C VAL A 132 8.48 14.98 -3.26
N ARG A 133 9.10 16.14 -3.16
CA ARG A 133 10.36 16.45 -3.86
C ARG A 133 11.49 15.58 -3.34
N VAL A 134 12.36 15.13 -4.24
CA VAL A 134 13.58 14.41 -3.85
C VAL A 134 14.48 15.23 -2.92
N THR A 135 14.45 16.56 -3.04
CA THR A 135 15.18 17.49 -2.16
C THR A 135 14.65 17.50 -0.73
N ASP A 136 13.45 17.02 -0.49
CA ASP A 136 12.82 16.96 0.83
C ASP A 136 13.05 15.59 1.52
N ARG A 137 13.79 14.66 0.91
CA ARG A 137 14.03 13.29 1.41
C ARG A 137 14.48 13.26 2.88
N ASP A 138 15.54 14.02 3.19
CA ASP A 138 16.12 14.03 4.55
C ASP A 138 15.19 14.71 5.55
N ALA A 139 14.53 15.80 5.15
CA ALA A 139 13.56 16.51 5.96
C ALA A 139 12.33 15.64 6.26
N PHE A 140 11.86 14.86 5.27
CA PHE A 140 10.77 13.91 5.45
C PHE A 140 11.16 12.78 6.42
N THR A 141 12.35 12.20 6.26
CA THR A 141 12.85 11.17 7.19
C THR A 141 12.99 11.71 8.62
N SER A 142 13.54 12.91 8.76
CA SER A 142 13.69 13.57 10.07
C SER A 142 12.32 13.88 10.73
N PHE A 143 11.36 14.39 9.96
CA PHE A 143 9.99 14.63 10.42
C PHE A 143 9.32 13.32 10.86
N SER A 144 9.49 12.26 10.09
CA SER A 144 8.95 10.94 10.41
C SER A 144 9.46 10.40 11.73
N ARG A 145 10.75 10.61 12.02
CA ARG A 145 11.35 10.21 13.30
C ARG A 145 10.77 10.99 14.47
N GLU A 146 10.63 12.32 14.36
CA GLU A 146 10.03 13.15 15.38
C GLU A 146 8.57 12.74 15.69
N VAL A 147 7.80 12.46 14.64
CA VAL A 147 6.40 12.01 14.80
C VAL A 147 6.35 10.62 15.42
N ALA A 148 7.19 9.67 14.99
CA ALA A 148 7.25 8.33 15.56
C ALA A 148 7.59 8.40 17.07
N ASP A 149 8.62 9.13 17.44
CA ASP A 149 9.02 9.33 18.85
C ASP A 149 7.87 9.91 19.68
N SER A 150 7.09 10.82 19.10
CA SER A 150 5.96 11.45 19.80
C SER A 150 4.76 10.50 19.94
N LEU A 151 4.44 9.75 18.88
CA LEU A 151 3.37 8.76 18.88
C LEU A 151 3.65 7.58 19.81
N HIS A 152 4.90 7.08 19.82
CA HIS A 152 5.30 5.98 20.71
C HIS A 152 5.13 6.33 22.18
N ARG A 153 5.35 7.59 22.59
CA ARG A 153 5.11 8.05 23.98
C ARG A 153 3.65 7.96 24.41
N VAL A 154 2.73 7.94 23.46
CA VAL A 154 1.28 7.81 23.74
C VAL A 154 0.71 6.45 23.35
N GLY A 155 1.57 5.47 23.02
CA GLY A 155 1.19 4.11 22.68
C GLY A 155 0.66 3.92 21.26
N CYS A 156 0.88 4.88 20.36
CA CYS A 156 0.49 4.82 18.95
C CYS A 156 1.66 4.43 18.06
N SER A 157 1.40 3.65 17.01
CA SER A 157 2.39 3.34 15.96
C SER A 157 2.41 4.39 14.84
N LEU A 158 3.54 4.46 14.10
CA LEU A 158 3.64 5.22 12.85
C LEU A 158 4.05 4.31 11.71
N SER A 159 3.40 4.45 10.57
CA SER A 159 3.78 3.81 9.31
C SER A 159 3.63 4.78 8.13
N ALA A 160 4.12 4.40 6.96
CA ALA A 160 3.90 5.18 5.74
C ALA A 160 3.58 4.29 4.54
N ALA A 161 2.65 4.73 3.70
CA ALA A 161 2.54 4.29 2.33
C ALA A 161 3.63 5.01 1.50
N VAL A 162 4.39 4.26 0.72
CA VAL A 162 5.55 4.79 -0.02
C VAL A 162 5.48 4.43 -1.49
N VAL A 163 5.74 5.41 -2.36
CA VAL A 163 5.73 5.21 -3.82
C VAL A 163 6.86 4.25 -4.21
N PRO A 164 6.57 3.20 -5.01
CA PRO A 164 7.54 2.17 -5.33
C PRO A 164 8.58 2.63 -6.37
N ARG A 165 9.81 2.13 -6.23
CA ARG A 165 10.85 2.14 -7.25
C ARG A 165 11.70 0.89 -7.13
N ALA A 166 12.29 0.47 -8.26
CA ALA A 166 13.16 -0.70 -8.33
C ALA A 166 14.65 -0.33 -8.47
N SER A 167 14.98 0.96 -8.45
CA SER A 167 16.36 1.46 -8.45
C SER A 167 16.43 2.91 -8.01
N ASP A 168 17.62 3.39 -7.67
CA ASP A 168 17.89 4.84 -7.46
C ASP A 168 18.28 5.57 -8.76
N TYR A 169 18.36 4.86 -9.88
CA TYR A 169 18.57 5.49 -11.17
C TYR A 169 17.25 6.10 -11.68
N PRO A 170 17.20 7.41 -11.91
CA PRO A 170 15.96 8.07 -12.35
C PRO A 170 15.41 7.54 -13.68
N GLY A 171 16.27 7.06 -14.57
CA GLY A 171 15.92 6.61 -15.91
C GLY A 171 16.43 7.54 -17.01
N PRO A 172 16.33 7.13 -18.30
CA PRO A 172 17.06 7.76 -19.40
C PRO A 172 16.41 9.03 -19.98
N THR A 173 15.15 9.33 -19.65
CA THR A 173 14.43 10.46 -20.25
C THR A 173 14.13 11.56 -19.24
N ALA A 174 13.80 12.77 -19.74
CA ALA A 174 13.36 13.88 -18.88
C ALA A 174 12.11 13.54 -18.05
N TYR A 175 11.19 12.74 -18.62
CA TYR A 175 10.00 12.28 -17.88
C TYR A 175 10.37 11.33 -16.73
N HIS A 176 11.29 10.40 -16.94
CA HIS A 176 11.76 9.52 -15.87
C HIS A 176 12.40 10.32 -14.74
N LYS A 177 13.24 11.32 -15.11
CA LYS A 177 13.84 12.21 -14.12
C LYS A 177 12.78 13.00 -13.36
N TRP A 178 11.77 13.52 -14.04
CA TRP A 178 10.67 14.26 -13.40
C TRP A 178 9.89 13.39 -12.42
N ILE A 179 9.55 12.14 -12.79
CA ILE A 179 8.88 11.17 -11.89
C ILE A 179 9.75 10.87 -10.67
N TYR A 180 11.06 10.69 -10.88
CA TYR A 180 11.97 10.45 -9.76
C TYR A 180 12.04 11.65 -8.83
N ASP A 181 12.24 12.85 -9.38
CA ASP A 181 12.43 14.08 -8.60
C ASP A 181 11.18 14.48 -7.79
N ASN A 182 9.98 14.13 -8.26
CA ASN A 182 8.71 14.60 -7.66
C ASN A 182 7.85 13.51 -7.01
N TRP A 183 8.08 12.22 -7.34
CA TRP A 183 7.21 11.15 -6.86
C TRP A 183 7.94 10.00 -6.18
N ARG A 184 9.14 9.62 -6.65
CA ARG A 184 9.79 8.38 -6.21
C ARG A 184 11.01 8.59 -5.34
N GLY A 185 11.80 9.62 -5.64
CA GLY A 185 13.12 9.83 -5.04
C GLY A 185 13.11 10.28 -3.59
N ALA A 186 12.00 10.84 -3.09
CA ALA A 186 11.90 11.35 -1.72
C ALA A 186 11.83 10.26 -0.64
N TYR A 187 11.55 9.02 -1.01
CA TYR A 187 11.41 7.94 -0.01
C TYR A 187 12.74 7.23 0.19
N ASP A 188 13.44 7.54 1.26
CA ASP A 188 14.54 6.71 1.76
C ASP A 188 13.93 5.52 2.52
N TYR A 189 13.72 4.41 1.83
CA TYR A 189 13.03 3.25 2.39
C TYR A 189 13.68 2.71 3.65
N LYS A 190 15.03 2.67 3.67
CA LYS A 190 15.75 2.16 4.83
C LYS A 190 15.61 3.10 6.02
N ALA A 191 15.84 4.39 5.81
CA ALA A 191 15.77 5.38 6.87
C ALA A 191 14.32 5.58 7.40
N LEU A 192 13.30 5.49 6.52
CA LEU A 192 11.89 5.50 6.91
C LEU A 192 11.51 4.24 7.70
N ALA A 193 11.94 3.05 7.26
CA ALA A 193 11.69 1.80 7.99
C ALA A 193 12.40 1.78 9.34
N ASP A 194 13.57 2.42 9.48
CA ASP A 194 14.25 2.55 10.76
C ASP A 194 13.52 3.52 11.72
N ALA A 195 12.95 4.58 11.17
CA ALA A 195 12.23 5.59 11.95
C ALA A 195 10.81 5.16 12.36
N MET A 196 10.15 4.35 11.55
CA MET A 196 8.74 3.95 11.71
C MET A 196 8.59 2.48 12.09
N ASP A 197 7.39 2.06 12.46
CA ASP A 197 7.07 0.67 12.77
C ASP A 197 7.08 -0.21 11.53
N PHE A 198 6.58 0.29 10.40
CA PHE A 198 6.65 -0.36 9.08
C PHE A 198 6.41 0.62 7.94
N ILE A 199 6.72 0.18 6.72
CA ILE A 199 6.36 0.87 5.48
C ILE A 199 5.53 -0.06 4.59
N SER A 200 4.56 0.51 3.87
CA SER A 200 3.73 -0.17 2.87
C SER A 200 4.15 0.29 1.47
N LEU A 201 4.69 -0.63 0.66
CA LEU A 201 4.99 -0.32 -0.74
C LEU A 201 3.69 -0.20 -1.53
N MET A 202 3.47 0.88 -2.23
CA MET A 202 2.30 1.05 -3.13
C MET A 202 2.55 0.34 -4.48
N THR A 203 2.80 -0.97 -4.46
CA THR A 203 3.09 -1.79 -5.65
C THR A 203 1.85 -2.04 -6.51
N TYR A 204 1.18 -0.96 -6.89
CA TYR A 204 0.04 -0.89 -7.80
C TYR A 204 0.14 0.39 -8.65
N SER A 205 -0.82 0.61 -9.56
CA SER A 205 -0.76 1.71 -10.53
C SER A 205 0.57 1.72 -11.31
N GLN A 206 1.06 0.53 -11.70
CA GLN A 206 2.27 0.38 -12.51
C GLN A 206 2.12 1.11 -13.85
N HIS A 207 0.95 0.97 -14.46
CA HIS A 207 0.49 1.72 -15.60
C HIS A 207 -0.64 2.65 -15.17
N THR A 208 -0.64 3.88 -15.69
CA THR A 208 -1.63 4.91 -15.35
C THR A 208 -2.15 5.56 -16.63
N ARG A 209 -3.18 6.37 -16.55
CA ARG A 209 -3.71 7.14 -17.70
C ARG A 209 -2.65 7.93 -18.50
N ARG A 210 -1.43 8.06 -17.99
CA ARG A 210 -0.30 8.76 -18.64
C ARG A 210 0.72 7.82 -19.27
N THR A 211 0.51 6.52 -19.18
CA THR A 211 1.37 5.50 -19.79
C THR A 211 0.58 4.68 -20.81
N PRO A 212 1.23 3.87 -21.65
CA PRO A 212 0.52 2.87 -22.45
C PRO A 212 -0.29 1.91 -21.57
N PRO A 213 -1.35 1.27 -22.11
CA PRO A 213 -2.08 0.19 -21.43
C PRO A 213 -1.15 -0.90 -20.91
N GLY A 214 -1.43 -1.38 -19.71
CA GLY A 214 -0.64 -2.43 -19.07
C GLY A 214 -1.23 -2.88 -17.73
N PRO A 215 -0.65 -3.91 -17.09
CA PRO A 215 -1.15 -4.45 -15.84
C PRO A 215 -1.19 -3.41 -14.72
N VAL A 216 -2.19 -3.52 -13.86
CA VAL A 216 -2.32 -2.67 -12.67
C VAL A 216 -1.11 -2.87 -11.74
N ALA A 217 -0.67 -4.12 -11.60
CA ALA A 217 0.46 -4.50 -10.78
C ALA A 217 1.09 -5.82 -11.31
N GLY A 218 1.90 -5.72 -12.36
CA GLY A 218 2.56 -6.88 -12.95
C GLY A 218 3.47 -7.59 -11.94
N TYR A 219 3.31 -8.90 -11.79
CA TYR A 219 4.03 -9.70 -10.81
C TYR A 219 5.56 -9.56 -10.88
N PRO A 220 6.22 -9.56 -12.08
CA PRO A 220 7.67 -9.39 -12.15
C PRO A 220 8.14 -8.03 -11.64
N TRP A 221 7.38 -6.96 -11.92
CA TRP A 221 7.68 -5.63 -11.42
C TRP A 221 7.53 -5.53 -9.90
N MET A 222 6.45 -6.11 -9.34
CA MET A 222 6.28 -6.16 -7.88
C MET A 222 7.45 -6.88 -7.20
N GLU A 223 7.86 -8.01 -7.76
CA GLU A 223 8.99 -8.80 -7.23
C GLU A 223 10.30 -8.03 -7.32
N GLU A 224 10.54 -7.32 -8.43
CA GLU A 224 11.72 -6.46 -8.60
C GLU A 224 11.79 -5.35 -7.54
N VAL A 225 10.67 -4.66 -7.29
CA VAL A 225 10.56 -3.64 -6.23
C VAL A 225 10.87 -4.24 -4.86
N VAL A 226 10.28 -5.40 -4.52
CA VAL A 226 10.53 -6.08 -3.24
C VAL A 226 12.01 -6.42 -3.09
N LYS A 227 12.62 -7.04 -4.11
CA LYS A 227 14.07 -7.40 -4.09
C LYS A 227 14.95 -6.17 -3.89
N TYR A 228 14.64 -5.08 -4.58
CA TYR A 228 15.37 -3.83 -4.43
C TYR A 228 15.29 -3.28 -3.01
N VAL A 229 14.10 -3.17 -2.44
CA VAL A 229 13.90 -2.62 -1.09
C VAL A 229 14.57 -3.49 -0.01
N LEU A 230 14.50 -4.80 -0.15
CA LEU A 230 15.19 -5.73 0.75
C LEU A 230 16.72 -5.62 0.62
N ALA A 231 17.24 -5.42 -0.59
CA ALA A 231 18.67 -5.20 -0.84
C ALA A 231 19.20 -3.90 -0.22
N LEU A 232 18.35 -2.88 0.01
CA LEU A 232 18.70 -1.67 0.78
C LEU A 232 18.81 -1.94 2.29
N GLY A 233 18.49 -3.14 2.76
CA GLY A 233 18.57 -3.54 4.17
C GLY A 233 17.30 -3.24 4.97
N VAL A 234 16.16 -3.01 4.32
CA VAL A 234 14.85 -2.94 5.01
C VAL A 234 14.50 -4.32 5.55
N PRO A 235 14.23 -4.48 6.86
CA PRO A 235 13.85 -5.77 7.41
C PRO A 235 12.51 -6.25 6.81
N PRO A 236 12.38 -7.51 6.37
CA PRO A 236 11.12 -8.03 5.84
C PRO A 236 9.92 -7.82 6.79
N ALA A 237 10.14 -7.94 8.10
CA ALA A 237 9.12 -7.72 9.13
C ALA A 237 8.62 -6.27 9.24
N LYS A 238 9.28 -5.33 8.59
CA LYS A 238 8.88 -3.91 8.49
C LYS A 238 8.36 -3.52 7.11
N LEU A 239 8.17 -4.49 6.21
CA LEU A 239 7.75 -4.25 4.83
C LEU A 239 6.40 -4.90 4.55
N SER A 240 5.40 -4.11 4.15
CA SER A 240 4.09 -4.57 3.68
C SER A 240 3.98 -4.41 2.16
N LEU A 241 3.49 -5.45 1.47
CA LEU A 241 3.35 -5.44 0.01
C LEU A 241 2.00 -4.83 -0.39
N GLY A 242 2.03 -3.75 -1.16
CA GLY A 242 0.83 -3.15 -1.74
C GLY A 242 0.19 -4.06 -2.79
N ILE A 243 -1.10 -4.31 -2.67
CA ILE A 243 -1.89 -5.13 -3.60
C ILE A 243 -3.07 -4.31 -4.08
N PRO A 244 -3.31 -4.17 -5.41
CA PRO A 244 -4.53 -3.58 -5.91
C PRO A 244 -5.70 -4.53 -5.70
N SER A 245 -6.87 -3.99 -5.37
CA SER A 245 -8.16 -4.70 -5.42
C SER A 245 -9.03 -4.27 -6.60
N TYR A 246 -8.60 -3.25 -7.32
CA TYR A 246 -9.26 -2.67 -8.48
C TYR A 246 -8.66 -3.18 -9.78
N SER A 247 -9.47 -3.15 -10.85
CA SER A 247 -9.09 -3.38 -12.25
C SER A 247 -8.89 -2.08 -12.98
N GLU A 248 -8.25 -2.10 -14.15
CA GLU A 248 -8.04 -0.90 -14.97
C GLU A 248 -8.62 -1.13 -16.36
N TRP A 249 -9.43 -0.18 -16.84
CA TRP A 249 -9.99 -0.17 -18.19
C TRP A 249 -9.38 0.96 -18.99
N TRP A 250 -8.83 0.65 -20.15
CA TRP A 250 -8.21 1.57 -21.09
C TRP A 250 -9.07 1.74 -22.30
N TYR A 251 -9.43 2.99 -22.60
CA TYR A 251 -10.32 3.35 -23.69
C TYR A 251 -9.91 4.69 -24.31
N PRO A 252 -10.25 4.93 -25.62
CA PRO A 252 -10.05 6.23 -26.23
C PRO A 252 -11.01 7.26 -25.62
N THR A 253 -10.51 8.45 -25.44
CA THR A 253 -11.29 9.61 -24.99
C THR A 253 -10.92 10.84 -25.81
N TYR A 254 -11.73 11.87 -25.73
CA TYR A 254 -11.44 13.17 -26.30
C TYR A 254 -11.32 14.20 -25.19
N ASP A 255 -10.20 14.88 -25.15
CA ASP A 255 -9.95 16.01 -24.27
C ASP A 255 -9.93 17.29 -25.09
N ALA A 256 -10.63 18.34 -24.67
CA ALA A 256 -10.74 19.58 -25.44
C ALA A 256 -9.39 20.30 -25.62
N ALA A 257 -8.44 20.12 -24.68
CA ALA A 257 -7.12 20.74 -24.75
C ALA A 257 -6.09 19.85 -25.42
N GLU A 258 -6.16 18.52 -25.24
CA GLU A 258 -5.17 17.56 -25.70
C GLU A 258 -5.61 16.77 -26.94
N GLY A 259 -6.90 16.85 -27.34
CA GLY A 259 -7.46 16.11 -28.46
C GLY A 259 -7.76 14.63 -28.13
N PRO A 260 -7.86 13.77 -29.16
CA PRO A 260 -8.09 12.34 -28.98
C PRO A 260 -6.88 11.66 -28.30
N ARG A 261 -7.14 10.85 -27.27
CA ARG A 261 -6.09 10.11 -26.57
C ARG A 261 -6.62 8.82 -25.97
N MET A 262 -5.74 7.88 -25.69
CA MET A 262 -6.03 6.74 -24.82
C MET A 262 -5.99 7.21 -23.37
N THR A 263 -6.95 6.76 -22.55
CA THR A 263 -6.94 6.99 -21.10
C THR A 263 -7.22 5.68 -20.37
N GLY A 264 -6.90 5.63 -19.08
CA GLY A 264 -7.22 4.52 -18.19
C GLY A 264 -8.06 4.99 -17.01
N GLY A 265 -8.85 4.10 -16.45
CA GLY A 265 -9.67 4.35 -15.27
C GLY A 265 -9.85 3.11 -14.41
N GLY A 266 -9.67 3.29 -13.09
CA GLY A 266 -9.86 2.22 -12.12
C GLY A 266 -11.32 1.78 -12.02
N LEU A 267 -11.55 0.48 -11.90
CA LEU A 267 -12.87 -0.14 -11.79
C LEU A 267 -12.91 -1.13 -10.64
N ASN A 268 -14.00 -1.12 -9.87
CA ASN A 268 -14.27 -2.26 -9.00
C ASN A 268 -14.56 -3.52 -9.82
N PHE A 269 -14.51 -4.67 -9.17
CA PHE A 269 -14.65 -5.97 -9.83
C PHE A 269 -15.99 -6.10 -10.61
N ASP A 270 -17.11 -5.69 -10.00
CA ASP A 270 -18.43 -5.80 -10.64
C ASP A 270 -18.52 -4.94 -11.91
N ALA A 271 -17.96 -3.72 -11.87
CA ALA A 271 -17.94 -2.84 -13.02
C ALA A 271 -17.05 -3.41 -14.15
N ALA A 272 -15.89 -4.00 -13.79
CA ALA A 272 -15.03 -4.68 -14.76
C ALA A 272 -15.73 -5.87 -15.42
N GLN A 273 -16.42 -6.71 -14.66
CA GLN A 273 -17.23 -7.81 -15.19
C GLN A 273 -18.36 -7.31 -16.09
N GLY A 274 -19.02 -6.20 -15.70
CA GLY A 274 -20.06 -5.57 -16.50
C GLY A 274 -19.55 -5.05 -17.86
N ILE A 275 -18.33 -4.50 -17.92
CA ILE A 275 -17.71 -4.07 -19.19
C ILE A 275 -17.40 -5.29 -20.06
N LEU A 276 -16.79 -6.34 -19.50
CA LEU A 276 -16.51 -7.58 -20.25
C LEU A 276 -17.78 -8.18 -20.85
N ALA A 277 -18.84 -8.25 -20.04
CA ALA A 277 -20.12 -8.82 -20.48
C ALA A 277 -20.76 -8.02 -21.62
N ARG A 278 -20.76 -6.68 -21.53
CA ARG A 278 -21.34 -5.80 -22.58
C ARG A 278 -20.62 -5.92 -23.91
N ASN A 279 -19.31 -6.16 -23.88
CA ASN A 279 -18.48 -6.28 -25.07
C ASN A 279 -18.31 -7.73 -25.55
N GLY A 280 -18.96 -8.71 -24.90
CA GLY A 280 -18.76 -10.13 -25.20
C GLY A 280 -17.31 -10.58 -25.03
N ALA A 281 -16.51 -9.81 -24.28
CA ALA A 281 -15.09 -10.05 -24.08
C ALA A 281 -14.87 -10.98 -22.87
N LYS A 282 -13.74 -11.71 -22.90
CA LYS A 282 -13.32 -12.57 -21.79
C LYS A 282 -11.88 -12.24 -21.43
N ALA A 283 -11.60 -12.09 -20.16
CA ALA A 283 -10.22 -11.94 -19.70
C ALA A 283 -9.48 -13.26 -19.83
N THR A 284 -8.31 -13.20 -20.46
CA THR A 284 -7.35 -14.31 -20.54
C THR A 284 -6.29 -14.09 -19.47
N TRP A 285 -5.93 -15.15 -18.78
CA TRP A 285 -4.90 -15.10 -17.75
C TRP A 285 -3.50 -14.96 -18.35
N ASP A 286 -2.76 -13.93 -17.93
CA ASP A 286 -1.33 -13.81 -18.19
C ASP A 286 -0.55 -14.46 -17.04
N ASP A 287 0.07 -15.59 -17.33
CA ASP A 287 0.78 -16.35 -16.30
C ASP A 287 2.07 -15.67 -15.83
N LYS A 288 2.66 -14.78 -16.64
CA LYS A 288 3.82 -13.98 -16.25
C LYS A 288 3.41 -12.81 -15.37
N GLN A 289 2.38 -12.07 -15.75
CA GLN A 289 1.90 -10.91 -14.99
C GLN A 289 1.04 -11.29 -13.78
N LYS A 290 0.53 -12.56 -13.74
CA LYS A 290 -0.42 -13.04 -12.72
C LYS A 290 -1.66 -12.16 -12.63
N GLU A 291 -2.18 -11.77 -13.80
CA GLU A 291 -3.32 -10.88 -13.96
C GLU A 291 -4.13 -11.26 -15.18
N GLY A 292 -5.44 -11.01 -15.16
CA GLY A 292 -6.31 -11.20 -16.32
C GLY A 292 -6.17 -10.03 -17.29
N MET A 293 -6.20 -10.30 -18.60
CA MET A 293 -6.20 -9.28 -19.64
C MET A 293 -7.28 -9.58 -20.66
N ALA A 294 -8.07 -8.58 -21.03
CA ALA A 294 -8.98 -8.60 -22.16
C ALA A 294 -8.65 -7.48 -23.14
N PHE A 295 -8.85 -7.77 -24.41
CA PHE A 295 -8.75 -6.83 -25.51
C PHE A 295 -9.93 -7.02 -26.42
N TRP A 296 -10.50 -5.92 -26.90
CA TRP A 296 -11.53 -5.95 -27.94
C TRP A 296 -11.41 -4.71 -28.83
N GLN A 297 -12.00 -4.83 -30.00
CA GLN A 297 -12.07 -3.77 -30.98
C GLN A 297 -13.51 -3.59 -31.43
N ASP A 298 -13.98 -2.37 -31.44
CA ASP A 298 -15.26 -1.97 -32.01
C ASP A 298 -15.04 -0.81 -32.96
N ASP A 299 -15.46 -0.98 -34.23
CA ASP A 299 -15.28 0.01 -35.33
C ASP A 299 -13.85 0.60 -35.40
N GLY A 300 -12.83 -0.24 -35.26
CA GLY A 300 -11.41 0.16 -35.25
C GLY A 300 -10.92 0.80 -33.96
N ILE A 301 -11.78 0.92 -32.95
CA ILE A 301 -11.43 1.45 -31.63
C ILE A 301 -10.95 0.33 -30.73
N ASN A 302 -9.72 0.45 -30.25
CA ASN A 302 -9.11 -0.55 -29.37
C ASN A 302 -9.35 -0.22 -27.90
N GLU A 303 -9.79 -1.21 -27.13
CA GLU A 303 -9.94 -1.11 -25.69
C GLU A 303 -9.28 -2.29 -24.99
N PHE A 304 -8.79 -2.05 -23.78
CA PHE A 304 -8.09 -3.04 -22.96
C PHE A 304 -8.66 -3.03 -21.54
N LEU A 305 -8.75 -4.19 -20.93
CA LEU A 305 -9.09 -4.32 -19.53
C LEU A 305 -8.09 -5.25 -18.84
N PHE A 306 -7.47 -4.77 -17.79
CA PHE A 306 -6.60 -5.53 -16.90
C PHE A 306 -7.39 -5.88 -15.66
N LEU A 307 -7.72 -7.16 -15.51
CA LEU A 307 -8.64 -7.69 -14.49
C LEU A 307 -7.86 -8.18 -13.28
N VAL A 308 -8.10 -7.54 -12.14
CA VAL A 308 -7.65 -8.02 -10.83
C VAL A 308 -8.79 -8.81 -10.18
N ASP A 309 -8.58 -10.10 -9.99
CA ASP A 309 -9.52 -11.07 -9.42
C ASP A 309 -8.91 -11.78 -8.19
N ALA A 310 -9.64 -12.72 -7.61
CA ALA A 310 -9.15 -13.49 -6.47
C ALA A 310 -7.89 -14.33 -6.78
N ARG A 311 -7.72 -14.79 -8.05
CA ARG A 311 -6.50 -15.49 -8.47
C ARG A 311 -5.29 -14.57 -8.49
N SER A 312 -5.46 -13.35 -9.02
CA SER A 312 -4.46 -12.27 -9.01
C SER A 312 -4.07 -11.91 -7.59
N PHE A 313 -5.06 -11.73 -6.72
CA PHE A 313 -4.88 -11.41 -5.31
C PHE A 313 -4.07 -12.51 -4.59
N ALA A 314 -4.48 -13.78 -4.75
CA ALA A 314 -3.79 -14.92 -4.12
C ALA A 314 -2.32 -15.03 -4.54
N ALA A 315 -2.01 -14.77 -5.82
CA ALA A 315 -0.63 -14.76 -6.31
C ALA A 315 0.23 -13.71 -5.63
N ARG A 316 -0.32 -12.51 -5.39
CA ARG A 316 0.39 -11.41 -4.71
C ARG A 316 0.55 -11.65 -3.21
N VAL A 317 -0.45 -12.22 -2.55
CA VAL A 317 -0.31 -12.68 -1.15
C VAL A 317 0.78 -13.76 -1.04
N ALA A 318 0.86 -14.67 -2.02
CA ALA A 318 1.93 -15.67 -2.07
C ALA A 318 3.32 -15.02 -2.22
N LEU A 319 3.45 -13.93 -2.99
CA LEU A 319 4.70 -13.16 -3.11
C LEU A 319 5.13 -12.57 -1.75
N ALA A 320 4.20 -11.96 -1.01
CA ALA A 320 4.51 -11.43 0.32
C ALA A 320 5.01 -12.55 1.27
N LYS A 321 4.38 -13.72 1.23
CA LYS A 321 4.79 -14.90 2.01
C LYS A 321 6.16 -15.42 1.58
N GLN A 322 6.43 -15.48 0.28
CA GLN A 322 7.70 -15.97 -0.29
C GLN A 322 8.90 -15.18 0.24
N TYR A 323 8.75 -13.88 0.40
CA TYR A 323 9.80 -13.00 0.91
C TYR A 323 9.76 -12.78 2.43
N GLY A 324 8.87 -13.46 3.15
CA GLY A 324 8.74 -13.34 4.60
C GLY A 324 8.37 -11.93 5.07
N LEU A 325 7.64 -11.19 4.24
CA LEU A 325 7.25 -9.82 4.55
C LEU A 325 6.31 -9.78 5.76
N ARG A 326 6.21 -8.62 6.43
CA ARG A 326 5.24 -8.35 7.49
C ARG A 326 3.83 -8.78 7.09
N GLY A 327 3.45 -8.47 5.87
CA GLY A 327 2.14 -8.78 5.32
C GLY A 327 1.90 -8.08 3.99
N TYR A 328 0.66 -7.72 3.80
CA TYR A 328 0.22 -7.01 2.60
C TYR A 328 -0.75 -5.87 2.95
N SER A 329 -0.82 -4.87 2.06
CA SER A 329 -1.69 -3.70 2.19
C SER A 329 -2.48 -3.50 0.92
N VAL A 330 -3.81 -3.53 1.01
CA VAL A 330 -4.72 -3.60 -0.15
C VAL A 330 -5.37 -2.25 -0.40
N TRP A 331 -5.17 -1.69 -1.59
CA TRP A 331 -5.88 -0.52 -2.07
C TRP A 331 -6.98 -0.93 -3.05
N VAL A 332 -8.26 -0.87 -2.71
CA VAL A 332 -8.95 -0.40 -1.52
C VAL A 332 -10.16 -1.32 -1.27
N ILE A 333 -10.53 -1.55 -0.03
CA ILE A 333 -11.67 -2.40 0.34
C ILE A 333 -12.97 -1.88 -0.30
N GLY A 334 -13.79 -2.79 -0.83
CA GLY A 334 -15.02 -2.49 -1.57
C GLY A 334 -14.84 -2.50 -3.09
N GLN A 335 -13.62 -2.69 -3.61
CA GLN A 335 -13.37 -2.81 -5.04
C GLN A 335 -13.00 -4.24 -5.48
N GLU A 336 -12.73 -5.10 -4.51
CA GLU A 336 -12.24 -6.46 -4.71
C GLU A 336 -13.26 -7.42 -5.32
N ASP A 337 -12.74 -8.49 -5.95
CA ASP A 337 -13.51 -9.70 -6.23
C ASP A 337 -13.99 -10.33 -4.93
N PRO A 338 -15.31 -10.51 -4.72
CA PRO A 338 -15.84 -11.11 -3.49
C PRO A 338 -15.25 -12.50 -3.15
N ALA A 339 -14.66 -13.19 -4.11
CA ALA A 339 -14.02 -14.48 -3.88
C ALA A 339 -12.72 -14.39 -3.05
N VAL A 340 -12.13 -13.19 -2.86
CA VAL A 340 -10.95 -13.01 -1.98
C VAL A 340 -11.26 -13.30 -0.51
N TRP A 341 -12.53 -13.26 -0.14
CA TRP A 341 -13.01 -13.49 1.23
C TRP A 341 -13.37 -14.95 1.56
N ARG A 342 -13.24 -15.88 0.58
CA ARG A 342 -13.60 -17.30 0.71
C ARG A 342 -12.47 -18.19 1.24
#